data_41adde8df83f33fd6c6331a53354ba9d
#
_entry.id   41adde8df83f33fd6c6331a53354ba9d
#
_cell.length_a   1.000
_cell.length_b   1.000
_cell.length_c   1.000
_cell.angle_alpha   90.00
_cell.angle_beta   90.00
_cell.angle_gamma   90.00
#
_symmetry.space_group_name_H-M   'P 1'
#
loop_
_entity.id
_entity.type
_entity.pdbx_description
1 polymer ?
#
loop_
_entity_poly.entity_id
_entity_poly.type
_entity_poly.pdbx_seq_one_letter_code
_entity_poly.pdbx_strand_id
1 'polypeptide(L)'
;MDRSLLYQKVPQELIEDIKSGKFNSYLELINHIDVEYPNFNYSTDKCEETIKKLADEGNTFAQSYYALLQINAGNYNTAIQYATEATKKNNADAYYFLSECYYQGLGVEKDLEKCNELLNKAVELGSADAEYTEGLFRFLKQGENLGRLRNYDSAIQMLTLAAKKGHSKAQMDLGYMLGFFFMDAETRDTAIVDGTTPNIPEALEWLRKAAEQRNVTAMELLAEYYANNGQTQLSNQWGSCIEMIDDISIWMAYPEESDERQQNRLKAANNGGIDAQLALGMIYMMGKFDTKKNPQKAVEWWEKAAAQGSTLALNNLGHAYSSGDMGTVNTEKAKEYFKRSCELGNEQATEFLMKLEGNNNNSSNKKGCMGILVIPIILSIILSCLL
;
A
#
# COMPACT_ATOMS: atom_id res chain seq x y z
N MET A 1 -6.07 15.90 -18.80
CA MET A 1 -5.29 16.82 -17.96
C MET A 1 -4.11 16.00 -17.44
N ASP A 2 -2.89 16.42 -17.69
CA ASP A 2 -1.71 15.70 -17.23
C ASP A 2 -1.74 15.66 -15.70
N ARG A 3 -1.76 14.44 -15.12
CA ARG A 3 -1.76 14.24 -13.65
C ARG A 3 -0.59 14.97 -12.98
N SER A 4 0.53 15.17 -13.70
CA SER A 4 1.70 15.90 -13.19
C SER A 4 1.41 17.37 -12.85
N LEU A 5 0.37 17.97 -13.40
CA LEU A 5 0.01 19.37 -13.17
C LEU A 5 -0.87 19.58 -11.92
N LEU A 6 -1.62 18.55 -11.49
CA LEU A 6 -2.48 18.61 -10.29
C LEU A 6 -1.67 18.54 -8.97
N TYR A 7 -0.42 18.03 -9.00
CA TYR A 7 0.35 17.63 -7.83
C TYR A 7 1.63 18.43 -7.60
N GLN A 8 1.69 19.65 -8.15
CA GLN A 8 2.93 20.43 -8.11
C GLN A 8 3.21 21.15 -6.78
N LYS A 9 2.28 21.14 -5.82
CA LYS A 9 2.43 21.88 -4.56
C LYS A 9 2.01 21.04 -3.37
N VAL A 10 2.86 20.99 -2.35
CA VAL A 10 2.51 20.35 -1.07
C VAL A 10 1.31 21.09 -0.47
N PRO A 11 0.23 20.41 -0.06
CA PRO A 11 -0.92 21.05 0.57
C PRO A 11 -0.51 21.88 1.81
N GLN A 12 -1.03 23.09 1.93
CA GLN A 12 -0.66 23.97 3.03
C GLN A 12 -1.09 23.39 4.37
N GLU A 13 -2.27 22.77 4.43
CA GLU A 13 -2.76 22.10 5.62
C GLU A 13 -1.84 20.95 6.05
N LEU A 14 -1.28 20.18 5.11
CA LEU A 14 -0.31 19.14 5.42
C LEU A 14 0.98 19.72 6.04
N ILE A 15 1.44 20.87 5.55
CA ILE A 15 2.59 21.58 6.12
C ILE A 15 2.29 22.02 7.56
N GLU A 16 1.09 22.56 7.81
CA GLU A 16 0.65 22.97 9.15
C GLU A 16 0.51 21.76 10.10
N ASP A 17 -0.01 20.65 9.61
CA ASP A 17 -0.10 19.40 10.37
C ASP A 17 1.29 18.89 10.78
N ILE A 18 2.28 18.92 9.88
CA ILE A 18 3.68 18.57 10.20
C ILE A 18 4.26 19.56 11.23
N LYS A 19 4.05 20.85 11.04
CA LYS A 19 4.55 21.89 11.95
C LYS A 19 3.95 21.80 13.35
N SER A 20 2.68 21.45 13.45
CA SER A 20 1.98 21.31 14.72
C SER A 20 2.41 20.08 15.54
N GLY A 21 3.21 19.19 14.95
CA GLY A 21 3.64 17.93 15.58
C GLY A 21 2.55 16.86 15.60
N LYS A 22 1.66 16.87 14.62
CA LYS A 22 0.57 15.89 14.49
C LYS A 22 1.08 14.45 14.28
N PHE A 23 2.26 14.30 13.67
CA PHE A 23 2.84 12.99 13.36
C PHE A 23 4.04 12.67 14.25
N ASN A 24 4.07 11.46 14.77
CA ASN A 24 5.19 10.94 15.57
C ASN A 24 6.13 10.06 14.73
N SER A 25 5.65 9.51 13.61
CA SER A 25 6.41 8.65 12.70
C SER A 25 6.07 8.93 11.24
N TYR A 26 6.98 8.52 10.32
CA TYR A 26 6.74 8.63 8.89
C TYR A 26 5.59 7.72 8.43
N LEU A 27 5.34 6.59 9.09
CA LEU A 27 4.20 5.71 8.78
C LEU A 27 2.86 6.41 9.06
N GLU A 28 2.76 7.15 10.17
CA GLU A 28 1.57 7.96 10.45
C GLU A 28 1.33 9.03 9.38
N LEU A 29 2.40 9.68 8.91
CA LEU A 29 2.31 10.67 7.83
C LEU A 29 1.82 10.03 6.53
N ILE A 30 2.41 8.91 6.09
CA ILE A 30 2.03 8.25 4.84
C ILE A 30 0.57 7.81 4.90
N ASN A 31 0.15 7.14 5.97
CA ASN A 31 -1.24 6.73 6.16
C ASN A 31 -2.21 7.92 6.15
N HIS A 32 -1.82 9.04 6.73
CA HIS A 32 -2.61 10.26 6.71
C HIS A 32 -2.73 10.85 5.29
N ILE A 33 -1.62 10.90 4.55
CA ILE A 33 -1.61 11.40 3.18
C ILE A 33 -2.52 10.54 2.28
N ASP A 34 -2.42 9.23 2.37
CA ASP A 34 -3.20 8.31 1.53
C ASP A 34 -4.72 8.46 1.73
N VAL A 35 -5.15 8.88 2.90
CA VAL A 35 -6.56 9.04 3.25
C VAL A 35 -7.06 10.47 3.10
N GLU A 36 -6.32 11.47 3.59
CA GLU A 36 -6.75 12.88 3.59
C GLU A 36 -6.39 13.62 2.30
N TYR A 37 -5.28 13.23 1.65
CA TYR A 37 -4.78 13.82 0.40
C TYR A 37 -4.57 12.75 -0.69
N PRO A 38 -5.56 11.93 -1.01
CA PRO A 38 -5.41 10.70 -1.79
C PRO A 38 -4.92 10.89 -3.23
N ASN A 39 -4.95 12.13 -3.72
CA ASN A 39 -4.40 12.49 -5.04
C ASN A 39 -3.02 13.15 -4.94
N PHE A 40 -2.45 13.27 -3.75
CA PHE A 40 -1.15 13.90 -3.56
C PHE A 40 -0.02 12.89 -3.78
N ASN A 41 0.94 13.25 -4.64
CA ASN A 41 2.13 12.45 -4.86
C ASN A 41 3.28 13.00 -4.01
N TYR A 42 3.60 12.30 -2.92
CA TYR A 42 4.65 12.68 -1.98
C TYR A 42 6.06 12.23 -2.39
N SER A 43 6.19 11.50 -3.50
CA SER A 43 7.50 11.03 -4.03
C SER A 43 8.15 12.01 -5.01
N THR A 44 7.84 13.31 -4.94
CA THR A 44 8.37 14.33 -5.84
C THR A 44 9.51 15.12 -5.21
N ASP A 45 10.42 15.67 -6.05
CA ASP A 45 11.51 16.55 -5.62
C ASP A 45 11.01 17.74 -4.78
N LYS A 46 9.82 18.24 -5.08
CA LYS A 46 9.20 19.34 -4.31
C LYS A 46 8.79 18.94 -2.90
N CYS A 47 8.40 17.67 -2.71
CA CYS A 47 8.13 17.14 -1.37
C CYS A 47 9.42 17.04 -0.58
N GLU A 48 10.50 16.54 -1.18
CA GLU A 48 11.82 16.48 -0.54
C GLU A 48 12.32 17.89 -0.18
N GLU A 49 12.23 18.87 -1.09
CA GLU A 49 12.59 20.26 -0.81
C GLU A 49 11.77 20.84 0.38
N THR A 50 10.47 20.55 0.43
CA THR A 50 9.60 21.01 1.52
C THR A 50 9.99 20.36 2.85
N ILE A 51 10.21 19.05 2.87
CA ILE A 51 10.65 18.31 4.06
C ILE A 51 12.02 18.82 4.51
N LYS A 52 12.96 19.01 3.58
CA LYS A 52 14.28 19.59 3.88
C LYS A 52 14.14 20.97 4.53
N LYS A 53 13.32 21.84 3.98
CA LYS A 53 13.09 23.17 4.54
C LYS A 53 12.55 23.10 5.98
N LEU A 54 11.57 22.25 6.25
CA LEU A 54 11.02 22.05 7.59
C LEU A 54 12.07 21.44 8.53
N ALA A 55 12.93 20.54 8.05
CA ALA A 55 14.04 19.98 8.82
C ALA A 55 15.06 21.07 9.20
N ASP A 56 15.42 21.96 8.27
CA ASP A 56 16.31 23.10 8.48
C ASP A 56 15.71 24.11 9.47
N GLU A 57 14.38 24.27 9.48
CA GLU A 57 13.63 25.07 10.45
C GLU A 57 13.56 24.40 11.84
N GLY A 58 14.11 23.20 11.99
CA GLY A 58 14.21 22.47 13.26
C GLY A 58 12.98 21.62 13.61
N ASN A 59 12.09 21.34 12.65
CA ASN A 59 11.02 20.38 12.87
C ASN A 59 11.58 18.96 13.02
N THR A 60 11.35 18.35 14.16
CA THR A 60 11.97 17.06 14.54
C THR A 60 11.52 15.90 13.67
N PHE A 61 10.23 15.86 13.35
CA PHE A 61 9.69 14.86 12.45
C PHE A 61 10.30 14.99 11.05
N ALA A 62 10.34 16.23 10.49
CA ALA A 62 10.93 16.47 9.18
C ALA A 62 12.44 16.13 9.16
N GLN A 63 13.16 16.34 10.26
CA GLN A 63 14.56 15.95 10.39
C GLN A 63 14.74 14.43 10.28
N SER A 64 13.94 13.64 11.00
CA SER A 64 14.01 12.16 10.92
C SER A 64 13.59 11.66 9.55
N TYR A 65 12.52 12.21 8.97
CA TYR A 65 12.05 11.80 7.64
C TYR A 65 13.04 12.17 6.53
N TYR A 66 13.65 13.36 6.60
CA TYR A 66 14.70 13.75 5.67
C TYR A 66 15.95 12.86 5.82
N ALA A 67 16.31 12.49 7.04
CA ALA A 67 17.38 11.52 7.26
C ALA A 67 17.10 10.18 6.57
N LEU A 68 15.89 9.64 6.66
CA LEU A 68 15.47 8.44 5.94
C LEU A 68 15.62 8.59 4.42
N LEU A 69 15.16 9.71 3.84
CA LEU A 69 15.33 9.98 2.41
C LEU A 69 16.82 9.99 2.00
N GLN A 70 17.68 10.59 2.83
CA GLN A 70 19.12 10.65 2.56
C GLN A 70 19.81 9.28 2.75
N ILE A 71 19.36 8.42 3.65
CA ILE A 71 19.83 7.02 3.75
C ILE A 71 19.52 6.27 2.45
N ASN A 72 18.29 6.39 1.96
CA ASN A 72 17.84 5.73 0.73
C ASN A 72 18.61 6.24 -0.52
N ALA A 73 19.01 7.51 -0.51
CA ALA A 73 19.84 8.12 -1.55
C ALA A 73 21.34 7.82 -1.42
N GLY A 74 21.79 7.13 -0.34
CA GLY A 74 23.20 6.86 -0.06
C GLY A 74 23.99 8.04 0.51
N ASN A 75 23.35 9.13 0.87
CA ASN A 75 23.94 10.35 1.42
C ASN A 75 24.12 10.26 2.95
N TYR A 76 24.83 9.25 3.42
CA TYR A 76 24.90 8.86 4.83
C TYR A 76 25.36 9.97 5.78
N ASN A 77 26.34 10.80 5.39
CA ASN A 77 26.82 11.90 6.24
C ASN A 77 25.70 12.92 6.52
N THR A 78 24.93 13.26 5.51
CA THR A 78 23.76 14.17 5.65
C THR A 78 22.69 13.49 6.51
N ALA A 79 22.39 12.22 6.28
CA ALA A 79 21.43 11.46 7.05
C ALA A 79 21.77 11.45 8.54
N ILE A 80 23.04 11.15 8.90
CA ILE A 80 23.52 11.13 10.29
C ILE A 80 23.38 12.50 10.94
N GLN A 81 23.71 13.59 10.22
CA GLN A 81 23.55 14.93 10.74
C GLN A 81 22.09 15.22 11.15
N TYR A 82 21.14 15.01 10.25
CA TYR A 82 19.71 15.28 10.56
C TYR A 82 19.14 14.32 11.59
N ALA A 83 19.49 13.03 11.53
CA ALA A 83 19.07 12.07 12.55
C ALA A 83 19.62 12.44 13.93
N THR A 84 20.90 12.84 14.03
CA THR A 84 21.50 13.29 15.29
C THR A 84 20.78 14.53 15.87
N GLU A 85 20.38 15.50 15.04
CA GLU A 85 19.60 16.63 15.50
C GLU A 85 18.22 16.20 16.02
N ALA A 86 17.54 15.27 15.34
CA ALA A 86 16.23 14.75 15.75
C ALA A 86 16.30 13.97 17.07
N THR A 87 17.41 13.24 17.35
CA THR A 87 17.57 12.51 18.63
C THR A 87 17.65 13.44 19.84
N LYS A 88 18.12 14.68 19.68
CA LYS A 88 18.16 15.68 20.77
C LYS A 88 16.77 16.01 21.32
N LYS A 89 15.72 15.70 20.53
CA LYS A 89 14.31 15.88 20.88
C LYS A 89 13.57 14.57 21.06
N ASN A 90 14.30 13.47 21.30
CA ASN A 90 13.77 12.13 21.54
C ASN A 90 12.90 11.58 20.38
N ASN A 91 13.25 11.86 19.12
CA ASN A 91 12.56 11.24 18.00
C ASN A 91 12.95 9.75 17.90
N ALA A 92 11.97 8.87 17.99
CA ALA A 92 12.14 7.42 18.01
C ALA A 92 12.77 6.87 16.73
N ASP A 93 12.27 7.31 15.56
CA ASP A 93 12.75 6.85 14.26
C ASP A 93 14.19 7.32 13.99
N ALA A 94 14.56 8.51 14.46
CA ALA A 94 15.93 8.99 14.33
C ALA A 94 16.95 8.14 15.12
N TYR A 95 16.57 7.69 16.31
CA TYR A 95 17.40 6.73 17.07
C TYR A 95 17.53 5.41 16.29
N TYR A 96 16.47 4.91 15.70
CA TYR A 96 16.51 3.72 14.88
C TYR A 96 17.42 3.90 13.65
N PHE A 97 17.28 4.97 12.90
CA PHE A 97 18.11 5.23 11.71
C PHE A 97 19.60 5.33 12.05
N LEU A 98 19.95 5.96 13.17
CA LEU A 98 21.33 5.96 13.64
C LEU A 98 21.81 4.57 14.06
N SER A 99 20.95 3.75 14.70
CA SER A 99 21.32 2.38 15.05
C SER A 99 21.68 1.55 13.82
N GLU A 100 20.91 1.68 12.72
CA GLU A 100 21.20 1.05 11.44
C GLU A 100 22.54 1.53 10.84
N CYS A 101 22.82 2.84 10.91
CA CYS A 101 24.10 3.38 10.44
C CYS A 101 25.29 2.76 11.19
N TYR A 102 25.21 2.61 12.52
CA TYR A 102 26.27 1.97 13.31
C TYR A 102 26.33 0.44 13.13
N TYR A 103 25.18 -0.21 12.90
CA TYR A 103 25.13 -1.64 12.62
C TYR A 103 25.84 -2.02 11.33
N GLN A 104 25.62 -1.24 10.27
CA GLN A 104 26.15 -1.50 8.94
C GLN A 104 27.47 -0.77 8.65
N GLY A 105 27.82 0.27 9.41
CA GLY A 105 28.98 1.14 9.14
C GLY A 105 28.71 2.15 8.02
N LEU A 106 27.48 2.68 7.94
CA LEU A 106 27.06 3.64 6.90
C LEU A 106 27.40 5.08 7.33
N GLY A 107 28.46 5.65 6.75
CA GLY A 107 28.93 7.00 7.08
C GLY A 107 29.59 7.14 8.46
N VAL A 108 29.67 6.06 9.24
CA VAL A 108 30.33 5.93 10.53
C VAL A 108 31.09 4.60 10.60
N GLU A 109 32.02 4.47 11.48
CA GLU A 109 32.63 3.16 11.80
C GLU A 109 31.58 2.26 12.45
N LYS A 110 31.58 0.96 12.05
CA LYS A 110 30.69 -0.04 12.62
C LYS A 110 30.93 -0.19 14.11
N ASP A 111 29.87 -0.01 14.90
CA ASP A 111 29.88 -0.09 16.36
C ASP A 111 28.60 -0.77 16.86
N LEU A 112 28.72 -2.04 17.26
CA LEU A 112 27.59 -2.84 17.72
C LEU A 112 27.09 -2.43 19.12
N GLU A 113 27.96 -1.90 19.97
CA GLU A 113 27.57 -1.41 21.29
C GLU A 113 26.71 -0.15 21.16
N LYS A 114 27.16 0.80 20.33
CA LYS A 114 26.41 2.01 20.02
C LYS A 114 25.12 1.72 19.30
N CYS A 115 25.13 0.79 18.33
CA CYS A 115 23.90 0.30 17.68
C CYS A 115 22.90 -0.19 18.71
N ASN A 116 23.34 -1.04 19.65
CA ASN A 116 22.47 -1.61 20.67
C ASN A 116 21.87 -0.56 21.61
N GLU A 117 22.68 0.41 22.05
CA GLU A 117 22.20 1.55 22.86
C GLU A 117 21.09 2.32 22.13
N LEU A 118 21.34 2.68 20.87
CA LEU A 118 20.41 3.47 20.05
C LEU A 118 19.12 2.69 19.72
N LEU A 119 19.24 1.41 19.38
CA LEU A 119 18.09 0.54 19.10
C LEU A 119 17.20 0.38 20.35
N ASN A 120 17.78 0.13 21.52
CA ASN A 120 17.03 0.06 22.76
C ASN A 120 16.26 1.36 23.03
N LYS A 121 16.91 2.50 22.78
CA LYS A 121 16.26 3.81 22.95
C LYS A 121 15.13 4.02 21.95
N ALA A 122 15.29 3.60 20.70
CA ALA A 122 14.25 3.66 19.68
C ALA A 122 13.03 2.79 20.05
N VAL A 123 13.24 1.57 20.56
CA VAL A 123 12.18 0.68 21.07
C VAL A 123 11.46 1.32 22.27
N GLU A 124 12.21 1.85 23.23
CA GLU A 124 11.63 2.54 24.41
C GLU A 124 10.72 3.70 24.01
N LEU A 125 11.11 4.44 22.98
CA LEU A 125 10.35 5.57 22.43
C LEU A 125 9.25 5.15 21.44
N GLY A 126 9.18 3.87 21.09
CA GLY A 126 8.09 3.31 20.28
C GLY A 126 8.25 3.46 18.78
N SER A 127 9.48 3.42 18.23
CA SER A 127 9.65 3.30 16.76
C SER A 127 9.17 1.95 16.26
N ALA A 128 8.30 1.96 15.25
CA ALA A 128 7.76 0.73 14.65
C ALA A 128 8.86 -0.12 13.98
N ASP A 129 9.82 0.52 13.31
CA ASP A 129 10.96 -0.15 12.70
C ASP A 129 11.89 -0.76 13.76
N ALA A 130 12.09 -0.07 14.88
CA ALA A 130 12.89 -0.58 15.99
C ALA A 130 12.23 -1.77 16.69
N GLU A 131 10.92 -1.70 16.93
CA GLU A 131 10.13 -2.80 17.47
C GLU A 131 10.16 -4.01 16.54
N TYR A 132 10.04 -3.79 15.23
CA TYR A 132 10.17 -4.84 14.22
C TYR A 132 11.55 -5.49 14.26
N THR A 133 12.60 -4.69 14.24
CA THR A 133 14.00 -5.16 14.27
C THR A 133 14.32 -5.93 15.57
N GLU A 134 13.86 -5.43 16.72
CA GLU A 134 14.00 -6.12 17.99
C GLU A 134 13.23 -7.45 17.99
N GLY A 135 12.03 -7.50 17.41
CA GLY A 135 11.27 -8.73 17.22
C GLY A 135 12.02 -9.77 16.40
N LEU A 136 12.62 -9.36 15.30
CA LEU A 136 13.45 -10.24 14.46
C LEU A 136 14.69 -10.73 15.20
N PHE A 137 15.39 -9.88 15.95
CA PHE A 137 16.56 -10.28 16.71
C PHE A 137 16.25 -11.30 17.80
N ARG A 138 15.05 -11.25 18.40
CA ARG A 138 14.59 -12.24 19.37
C ARG A 138 14.08 -13.52 18.72
N PHE A 139 13.69 -13.46 17.46
CA PHE A 139 13.30 -14.64 16.69
C PHE A 139 14.49 -15.33 16.05
N LEU A 140 15.44 -14.58 15.45
CA LEU A 140 16.57 -15.09 14.70
C LEU A 140 17.84 -15.19 15.57
N LYS A 141 18.71 -16.17 15.28
CA LYS A 141 20.03 -16.29 15.92
C LYS A 141 20.92 -15.05 15.74
N GLN A 142 20.64 -14.20 14.75
CA GLN A 142 21.42 -12.98 14.49
C GLN A 142 21.40 -11.99 15.66
N GLY A 143 20.40 -12.03 16.52
CA GLY A 143 20.31 -11.19 17.71
C GLY A 143 21.35 -11.54 18.79
N GLU A 144 21.94 -12.72 18.76
CA GLU A 144 22.95 -13.16 19.74
C GLU A 144 24.18 -12.24 19.76
N ASN A 145 24.60 -11.71 18.60
CA ASN A 145 25.71 -10.76 18.49
C ASN A 145 25.44 -9.42 19.19
N LEU A 146 24.17 -9.12 19.47
CA LEU A 146 23.71 -7.93 20.20
C LEU A 146 23.23 -8.29 21.63
N GLY A 147 23.53 -9.50 22.10
CA GLY A 147 23.13 -9.98 23.43
C GLY A 147 21.64 -10.30 23.56
N ARG A 148 20.91 -10.49 22.43
CA ARG A 148 19.51 -10.93 22.44
C ARG A 148 19.45 -12.44 22.52
N LEU A 149 18.84 -12.94 23.57
CA LEU A 149 18.49 -14.36 23.65
C LEU A 149 17.25 -14.61 22.80
N ARG A 150 17.25 -15.74 22.10
CA ARG A 150 16.08 -16.20 21.33
C ARG A 150 14.90 -16.40 22.27
N ASN A 151 13.81 -15.71 22.00
CA ASN A 151 12.58 -15.79 22.79
C ASN A 151 11.38 -15.51 21.89
N TYR A 152 10.59 -16.55 21.63
CA TYR A 152 9.49 -16.51 20.67
C TYR A 152 8.36 -15.60 21.15
N ASP A 153 7.96 -15.67 22.42
CA ASP A 153 6.89 -14.81 22.96
C ASP A 153 7.27 -13.34 22.91
N SER A 154 8.52 -13.02 23.26
CA SER A 154 9.02 -11.65 23.19
C SER A 154 9.11 -11.16 21.74
N ALA A 155 9.44 -12.04 20.79
CA ALA A 155 9.43 -11.71 19.36
C ALA A 155 8.01 -11.37 18.89
N ILE A 156 7.02 -12.20 19.22
CA ILE A 156 5.60 -11.96 18.91
C ILE A 156 5.13 -10.63 19.51
N GLN A 157 5.48 -10.34 20.77
CA GLN A 157 5.11 -9.08 21.41
C GLN A 157 5.64 -7.87 20.65
N MET A 158 6.93 -7.86 20.29
CA MET A 158 7.55 -6.77 19.55
C MET A 158 6.96 -6.63 18.14
N LEU A 159 6.82 -7.74 17.42
CA LEU A 159 6.18 -7.73 16.10
C LEU A 159 4.73 -7.25 16.16
N THR A 160 3.98 -7.61 17.21
CA THR A 160 2.61 -7.14 17.41
C THR A 160 2.53 -5.63 17.61
N LEU A 161 3.48 -5.03 18.35
CA LEU A 161 3.55 -3.58 18.52
C LEU A 161 3.78 -2.88 17.18
N ALA A 162 4.77 -3.32 16.41
CA ALA A 162 5.07 -2.77 15.09
C ALA A 162 3.89 -2.99 14.09
N ALA A 163 3.31 -4.18 14.08
CA ALA A 163 2.19 -4.54 13.20
C ALA A 163 0.95 -3.68 13.44
N LYS A 164 0.63 -3.38 14.71
CA LYS A 164 -0.48 -2.48 15.10
C LYS A 164 -0.26 -1.04 14.64
N LYS A 165 0.98 -0.62 14.45
CA LYS A 165 1.34 0.69 13.89
C LYS A 165 1.32 0.72 12.36
N GLY A 166 0.94 -0.38 11.71
CA GLY A 166 0.85 -0.48 10.25
C GLY A 166 2.14 -0.92 9.57
N HIS A 167 3.15 -1.39 10.30
CA HIS A 167 4.39 -1.85 9.69
C HIS A 167 4.18 -3.15 8.90
N SER A 168 4.18 -3.06 7.56
CA SER A 168 3.79 -4.14 6.64
C SER A 168 4.61 -5.43 6.81
N LYS A 169 5.94 -5.32 6.97
CA LYS A 169 6.79 -6.49 7.20
C LYS A 169 6.50 -7.14 8.55
N ALA A 170 6.23 -6.34 9.60
CA ALA A 170 5.88 -6.89 10.90
C ALA A 170 4.53 -7.62 10.85
N GLN A 171 3.56 -7.12 10.10
CA GLN A 171 2.28 -7.80 9.88
C GLN A 171 2.48 -9.14 9.17
N MET A 172 3.31 -9.19 8.14
CA MET A 172 3.61 -10.41 7.41
C MET A 172 4.34 -11.43 8.29
N ASP A 173 5.42 -11.01 8.99
CA ASP A 173 6.20 -11.92 9.85
C ASP A 173 5.39 -12.39 11.06
N LEU A 174 4.55 -11.54 11.64
CA LEU A 174 3.64 -11.91 12.71
C LEU A 174 2.62 -12.95 12.23
N GLY A 175 2.03 -12.76 11.06
CA GLY A 175 1.14 -13.73 10.45
C GLY A 175 1.82 -15.06 10.19
N TYR A 176 3.04 -15.03 9.65
CA TYR A 176 3.88 -16.22 9.45
C TYR A 176 4.13 -16.97 10.76
N MET A 177 4.52 -16.25 11.81
CA MET A 177 4.84 -16.83 13.12
C MET A 177 3.60 -17.39 13.82
N LEU A 178 2.50 -16.66 13.86
CA LEU A 178 1.23 -17.10 14.49
C LEU A 178 0.61 -18.31 13.76
N GLY A 179 0.80 -18.41 12.47
CA GLY A 179 0.28 -19.53 11.68
C GLY A 179 1.17 -20.76 11.70
N PHE A 180 2.41 -20.67 12.19
CA PHE A 180 3.44 -21.69 12.01
C PHE A 180 3.60 -22.15 10.56
N PHE A 181 3.30 -21.23 9.62
CA PHE A 181 3.41 -21.52 8.20
C PHE A 181 4.87 -21.77 7.84
N PHE A 182 5.15 -22.94 7.26
CA PHE A 182 6.47 -23.31 6.72
C PHE A 182 7.65 -23.20 7.69
N MET A 183 7.42 -23.15 8.99
CA MET A 183 8.47 -23.23 9.99
C MET A 183 9.20 -24.54 9.87
N ASP A 184 10.53 -24.52 9.92
CA ASP A 184 11.31 -25.75 10.11
C ASP A 184 10.97 -26.40 11.47
N ALA A 185 11.26 -27.69 11.58
CA ALA A 185 10.90 -28.45 12.76
C ALA A 185 11.54 -27.88 14.05
N GLU A 186 12.80 -27.41 13.98
CA GLU A 186 13.53 -26.84 15.13
C GLU A 186 12.85 -25.56 15.63
N THR A 187 12.47 -24.67 14.72
CA THR A 187 11.78 -23.42 15.04
C THR A 187 10.40 -23.66 15.62
N ARG A 188 9.65 -24.60 15.03
CA ARG A 188 8.33 -25.01 15.51
C ARG A 188 8.38 -25.61 16.89
N ASP A 189 9.31 -26.54 17.12
CA ASP A 189 9.47 -27.21 18.40
C ASP A 189 9.88 -26.21 19.50
N THR A 190 10.72 -25.24 19.18
CA THR A 190 11.09 -24.14 20.09
C THR A 190 9.86 -23.31 20.46
N ALA A 191 9.04 -22.92 19.48
CA ALA A 191 7.83 -22.15 19.71
C ALA A 191 6.81 -22.91 20.59
N ILE A 192 6.66 -24.22 20.38
CA ILE A 192 5.78 -25.08 21.20
C ILE A 192 6.32 -25.20 22.64
N VAL A 193 7.64 -25.32 22.83
CA VAL A 193 8.27 -25.36 24.15
C VAL A 193 8.02 -24.06 24.93
N ASP A 194 8.04 -22.92 24.22
CA ASP A 194 7.72 -21.60 24.80
C ASP A 194 6.19 -21.42 25.10
N GLY A 195 5.37 -22.46 24.82
CA GLY A 195 3.94 -22.45 25.11
C GLY A 195 3.06 -21.78 24.07
N THR A 196 3.64 -21.35 22.94
CA THR A 196 2.90 -20.72 21.85
C THR A 196 2.12 -21.77 21.06
N THR A 197 0.85 -21.51 20.78
CA THR A 197 -0.02 -22.35 19.94
C THR A 197 -0.38 -21.61 18.66
N PRO A 198 -0.51 -22.31 17.51
CA PRO A 198 -0.94 -21.69 16.27
C PRO A 198 -2.30 -21.00 16.43
N ASN A 199 -2.37 -19.75 15.93
CA ASN A 199 -3.61 -18.98 15.85
C ASN A 199 -3.88 -18.61 14.39
N ILE A 200 -4.41 -19.59 13.64
CA ILE A 200 -4.64 -19.45 12.20
C ILE A 200 -5.56 -18.26 11.84
N PRO A 201 -6.70 -18.03 12.53
CA PRO A 201 -7.54 -16.88 12.22
C PRO A 201 -6.81 -15.54 12.31
N GLU A 202 -6.08 -15.33 13.40
CA GLU A 202 -5.29 -14.10 13.60
C GLU A 202 -4.13 -13.99 12.61
N ALA A 203 -3.45 -15.11 12.32
CA ALA A 203 -2.38 -15.17 11.33
C ALA A 203 -2.86 -14.69 9.95
N LEU A 204 -4.00 -15.21 9.48
CA LEU A 204 -4.59 -14.81 8.20
C LEU A 204 -5.04 -13.34 8.20
N GLU A 205 -5.51 -12.82 9.32
CA GLU A 205 -5.85 -11.40 9.44
C GLU A 205 -4.62 -10.51 9.24
N TRP A 206 -3.50 -10.83 9.92
CA TRP A 206 -2.26 -10.07 9.76
C TRP A 206 -1.67 -10.21 8.35
N LEU A 207 -1.68 -11.40 7.75
CA LEU A 207 -1.23 -11.59 6.37
C LEU A 207 -2.09 -10.78 5.38
N ARG A 208 -3.43 -10.73 5.58
CA ARG A 208 -4.30 -9.89 4.74
C ARG A 208 -3.94 -8.41 4.87
N LYS A 209 -3.73 -7.89 6.08
CA LYS A 209 -3.33 -6.49 6.29
C LYS A 209 -2.01 -6.17 5.60
N ALA A 210 -1.03 -7.07 5.66
CA ALA A 210 0.22 -6.91 4.92
C ALA A 210 0.02 -6.94 3.40
N ALA A 211 -0.77 -7.89 2.90
CA ALA A 211 -1.10 -8.01 1.48
C ALA A 211 -1.82 -6.76 0.94
N GLU A 212 -2.71 -6.16 1.72
CA GLU A 212 -3.39 -4.90 1.41
C GLU A 212 -2.42 -3.72 1.24
N GLN A 213 -1.24 -3.79 1.85
CA GLN A 213 -0.13 -2.87 1.66
C GLN A 213 0.83 -3.32 0.54
N ARG A 214 0.38 -4.19 -0.36
CA ARG A 214 1.16 -4.74 -1.48
C ARG A 214 2.39 -5.56 -1.06
N ASN A 215 2.35 -6.19 0.10
CA ASN A 215 3.39 -7.12 0.51
C ASN A 215 3.25 -8.44 -0.26
N VAL A 216 4.14 -8.66 -1.23
CA VAL A 216 4.11 -9.85 -2.12
C VAL A 216 4.23 -11.13 -1.32
N THR A 217 5.16 -11.20 -0.37
CA THR A 217 5.36 -12.40 0.46
C THR A 217 4.10 -12.77 1.24
N ALA A 218 3.37 -11.77 1.77
CA ALA A 218 2.09 -12.03 2.43
C ALA A 218 1.03 -12.58 1.46
N MET A 219 1.00 -12.11 0.21
CA MET A 219 0.11 -12.66 -0.83
C MET A 219 0.48 -14.10 -1.20
N GLU A 220 1.78 -14.40 -1.32
CA GLU A 220 2.29 -15.75 -1.56
C GLU A 220 1.91 -16.70 -0.43
N LEU A 221 2.09 -16.31 0.82
CA LEU A 221 1.71 -17.10 2.00
C LEU A 221 0.20 -17.36 2.05
N LEU A 222 -0.62 -16.37 1.73
CA LEU A 222 -2.07 -16.55 1.63
C LEU A 222 -2.44 -17.52 0.50
N ALA A 223 -1.84 -17.36 -0.70
CA ALA A 223 -2.08 -18.24 -1.83
C ALA A 223 -1.73 -19.70 -1.49
N GLU A 224 -0.57 -19.91 -0.88
CA GLU A 224 -0.10 -21.23 -0.49
C GLU A 224 -0.95 -21.84 0.62
N TYR A 225 -1.32 -21.08 1.64
CA TYR A 225 -2.24 -21.54 2.68
C TYR A 225 -3.57 -22.05 2.07
N TYR A 226 -4.19 -21.24 1.20
CA TYR A 226 -5.46 -21.61 0.59
C TYR A 226 -5.33 -22.81 -0.36
N ALA A 227 -4.21 -22.95 -1.10
CA ALA A 227 -3.91 -24.12 -1.91
C ALA A 227 -3.86 -25.40 -1.06
N ASN A 228 -3.09 -25.36 0.04
CA ASN A 228 -2.88 -26.51 0.93
C ASN A 228 -4.17 -26.92 1.66
N ASN A 229 -5.15 -26.03 1.80
CA ASN A 229 -6.46 -26.28 2.39
C ASN A 229 -7.55 -26.56 1.35
N GLY A 230 -7.20 -26.80 0.08
CA GLY A 230 -8.14 -27.18 -0.98
C GLY A 230 -9.01 -26.02 -1.49
N GLN A 231 -8.70 -24.78 -1.11
CA GLN A 231 -9.44 -23.57 -1.52
C GLN A 231 -8.78 -22.95 -2.75
N THR A 232 -8.73 -23.72 -3.84
CA THR A 232 -8.00 -23.39 -5.08
C THR A 232 -8.42 -22.04 -5.68
N GLN A 233 -9.69 -21.67 -5.57
CA GLN A 233 -10.18 -20.39 -6.08
C GLN A 233 -9.54 -19.19 -5.34
N LEU A 234 -9.49 -19.22 -4.02
CA LEU A 234 -8.85 -18.16 -3.22
C LEU A 234 -7.34 -18.12 -3.47
N SER A 235 -6.70 -19.29 -3.56
CA SER A 235 -5.28 -19.41 -3.93
C SER A 235 -4.99 -18.72 -5.25
N ASN A 236 -5.73 -19.05 -6.31
CA ASN A 236 -5.55 -18.44 -7.64
C ASN A 236 -5.79 -16.92 -7.62
N GLN A 237 -6.77 -16.45 -6.85
CA GLN A 237 -7.05 -15.02 -6.74
C GLN A 237 -5.89 -14.26 -6.07
N TRP A 238 -5.30 -14.79 -5.01
CA TRP A 238 -4.10 -14.19 -4.39
C TRP A 238 -2.90 -14.24 -5.33
N GLY A 239 -2.70 -15.34 -6.10
CA GLY A 239 -1.68 -15.41 -7.15
C GLY A 239 -1.86 -14.32 -8.21
N SER A 240 -3.09 -14.07 -8.65
CA SER A 240 -3.37 -13.00 -9.62
C SER A 240 -3.09 -11.60 -9.05
N CYS A 241 -3.25 -11.37 -7.73
CA CYS A 241 -2.87 -10.10 -7.11
C CYS A 241 -1.36 -9.83 -7.24
N ILE A 242 -0.52 -10.86 -7.17
CA ILE A 242 0.93 -10.73 -7.32
C ILE A 242 1.28 -10.25 -8.73
N GLU A 243 0.64 -10.83 -9.76
CA GLU A 243 0.86 -10.45 -11.16
C GLU A 243 0.41 -9.00 -11.45
N MET A 244 -0.53 -8.48 -10.66
CA MET A 244 -1.12 -7.15 -10.82
C MET A 244 -0.59 -6.13 -9.80
N ILE A 245 0.54 -6.39 -9.15
CA ILE A 245 1.03 -5.58 -8.01
C ILE A 245 1.23 -4.11 -8.35
N ASP A 246 1.64 -3.81 -9.58
CA ASP A 246 1.88 -2.45 -10.08
C ASP A 246 0.66 -1.83 -10.77
N ASP A 247 -0.44 -2.58 -10.91
CA ASP A 247 -1.65 -2.12 -11.57
C ASP A 247 -2.64 -1.54 -10.56
N ILE A 248 -3.32 -0.45 -10.95
CA ILE A 248 -4.40 0.13 -10.17
C ILE A 248 -5.54 -0.88 -9.97
N SER A 249 -5.71 -1.82 -10.90
CA SER A 249 -6.74 -2.87 -10.83
C SER A 249 -6.51 -3.88 -9.70
N ILE A 250 -5.33 -3.90 -9.06
CA ILE A 250 -5.08 -4.73 -7.87
C ILE A 250 -6.13 -4.49 -6.77
N TRP A 251 -6.66 -3.27 -6.67
CA TRP A 251 -7.75 -2.94 -5.72
C TRP A 251 -8.97 -3.83 -5.87
N MET A 252 -9.18 -4.34 -7.10
CA MET A 252 -10.30 -5.20 -7.46
C MET A 252 -9.96 -6.69 -7.40
N ALA A 253 -8.68 -7.01 -7.45
CA ALA A 253 -8.21 -8.39 -7.46
C ALA A 253 -8.26 -9.05 -6.09
N TYR A 254 -8.13 -8.29 -5.01
CA TYR A 254 -8.17 -8.85 -3.66
C TYR A 254 -9.45 -9.68 -3.45
N PRO A 255 -9.33 -10.93 -3.01
CA PRO A 255 -10.48 -11.79 -2.76
C PRO A 255 -11.25 -11.39 -1.51
N GLU A 256 -10.55 -10.84 -0.53
CA GLU A 256 -11.05 -10.42 0.78
C GLU A 256 -10.46 -9.06 1.14
N GLU A 257 -11.17 -8.31 1.98
CA GLU A 257 -10.74 -6.99 2.42
C GLU A 257 -11.13 -6.74 3.88
N SER A 258 -10.24 -6.11 4.64
CA SER A 258 -10.51 -5.72 6.03
C SER A 258 -11.52 -4.56 6.12
N ASP A 259 -12.27 -4.51 7.22
CA ASP A 259 -13.20 -3.41 7.51
C ASP A 259 -12.49 -2.06 7.59
N GLU A 260 -11.27 -2.04 8.13
CA GLU A 260 -10.44 -0.84 8.23
C GLU A 260 -10.11 -0.28 6.84
N ARG A 261 -9.69 -1.15 5.92
CA ARG A 261 -9.39 -0.74 4.54
C ARG A 261 -10.63 -0.22 3.82
N GLN A 262 -11.79 -0.89 4.00
CA GLN A 262 -13.05 -0.40 3.42
C GLN A 262 -13.39 1.00 3.91
N GLN A 263 -13.24 1.27 5.22
CA GLN A 263 -13.50 2.58 5.81
C GLN A 263 -12.51 3.63 5.29
N ASN A 264 -11.22 3.31 5.24
CA ASN A 264 -10.18 4.20 4.72
C ASN A 264 -10.41 4.54 3.25
N ARG A 265 -10.78 3.55 2.42
CA ARG A 265 -11.15 3.78 1.01
C ARG A 265 -12.36 4.68 0.88
N LEU A 266 -13.42 4.45 1.68
CA LEU A 266 -14.61 5.30 1.65
C LEU A 266 -14.26 6.75 2.06
N LYS A 267 -13.41 6.92 3.07
CA LYS A 267 -12.93 8.23 3.50
C LYS A 267 -12.09 8.91 2.42
N ALA A 268 -11.14 8.19 1.83
CA ALA A 268 -10.33 8.70 0.72
C ALA A 268 -11.18 9.11 -0.50
N ALA A 269 -12.21 8.31 -0.85
CA ALA A 269 -13.13 8.65 -1.94
C ALA A 269 -13.96 9.91 -1.65
N ASN A 270 -14.40 10.09 -0.40
CA ASN A 270 -15.12 11.29 0.03
C ASN A 270 -14.20 12.53 0.04
N ASN A 271 -12.91 12.35 0.32
CA ASN A 271 -11.88 13.39 0.23
C ASN A 271 -11.42 13.66 -1.22
N GLY A 272 -12.11 13.11 -2.21
CA GLY A 272 -11.85 13.37 -3.62
C GLY A 272 -10.85 12.43 -4.27
N GLY A 273 -10.39 11.37 -3.61
CA GLY A 273 -9.47 10.39 -4.17
C GLY A 273 -10.00 9.71 -5.41
N ILE A 274 -9.38 9.99 -6.58
CA ILE A 274 -9.84 9.47 -7.87
C ILE A 274 -9.79 7.94 -7.88
N ASP A 275 -8.69 7.35 -7.39
CA ASP A 275 -8.50 5.91 -7.40
C ASP A 275 -9.48 5.21 -6.43
N ALA A 276 -9.72 5.81 -5.26
CA ALA A 276 -10.72 5.32 -4.31
C ALA A 276 -12.15 5.41 -4.86
N GLN A 277 -12.47 6.48 -5.59
CA GLN A 277 -13.76 6.65 -6.27
C GLN A 277 -13.94 5.62 -7.41
N LEU A 278 -12.88 5.37 -8.20
CA LEU A 278 -12.86 4.31 -9.22
C LEU A 278 -13.12 2.94 -8.59
N ALA A 279 -12.39 2.61 -7.51
CA ALA A 279 -12.54 1.34 -6.80
C ALA A 279 -13.95 1.16 -6.23
N LEU A 280 -14.52 2.18 -5.58
CA LEU A 280 -15.89 2.11 -5.07
C LEU A 280 -16.91 1.90 -6.19
N GLY A 281 -16.76 2.58 -7.33
CA GLY A 281 -17.60 2.36 -8.50
C GLY A 281 -17.57 0.90 -8.97
N MET A 282 -16.39 0.30 -9.04
CA MET A 282 -16.23 -1.11 -9.41
C MET A 282 -16.83 -2.05 -8.37
N ILE A 283 -16.60 -1.81 -7.08
CA ILE A 283 -17.16 -2.61 -5.98
C ILE A 283 -18.68 -2.63 -6.04
N TYR A 284 -19.33 -1.48 -6.21
CA TYR A 284 -20.78 -1.40 -6.35
C TYR A 284 -21.29 -2.03 -7.65
N MET A 285 -20.54 -1.94 -8.75
CA MET A 285 -20.92 -2.56 -10.01
C MET A 285 -20.91 -4.09 -9.93
N MET A 286 -19.90 -4.66 -9.26
CA MET A 286 -19.70 -6.10 -9.17
C MET A 286 -20.39 -6.74 -7.94
N GLY A 287 -20.62 -5.99 -6.87
CA GLY A 287 -21.11 -6.51 -5.59
C GLY A 287 -20.02 -7.28 -4.85
N LYS A 288 -18.81 -6.71 -4.71
CA LYS A 288 -17.68 -7.31 -3.95
C LYS A 288 -17.68 -6.89 -2.48
N PHE A 289 -16.93 -7.63 -1.64
CA PHE A 289 -16.68 -7.33 -0.23
C PHE A 289 -17.98 -7.11 0.57
N ASP A 290 -18.91 -8.05 0.50
CA ASP A 290 -20.23 -8.00 1.13
C ASP A 290 -21.12 -6.82 0.70
N THR A 291 -20.66 -6.03 -0.28
CA THR A 291 -21.42 -4.93 -0.85
C THR A 291 -22.42 -5.46 -1.90
N LYS A 292 -23.69 -5.17 -1.72
CA LYS A 292 -24.69 -5.54 -2.75
C LYS A 292 -24.44 -4.80 -4.05
N LYS A 293 -24.53 -5.53 -5.19
CA LYS A 293 -24.46 -4.94 -6.52
C LYS A 293 -25.44 -3.76 -6.63
N ASN A 294 -24.92 -2.60 -6.98
CA ASN A 294 -25.68 -1.36 -7.15
C ASN A 294 -25.07 -0.50 -8.26
N PRO A 295 -25.47 -0.73 -9.54
CA PRO A 295 -24.93 0.01 -10.67
C PRO A 295 -25.15 1.54 -10.59
N GLN A 296 -26.23 2.00 -9.97
CA GLN A 296 -26.50 3.43 -9.79
C GLN A 296 -25.44 4.09 -8.90
N LYS A 297 -25.12 3.47 -7.75
CA LYS A 297 -24.03 3.95 -6.90
C LYS A 297 -22.66 3.86 -7.58
N ALA A 298 -22.44 2.84 -8.42
CA ALA A 298 -21.21 2.74 -9.21
C ALA A 298 -21.05 3.95 -10.13
N VAL A 299 -22.11 4.32 -10.86
CA VAL A 299 -22.13 5.50 -11.73
C VAL A 299 -21.87 6.78 -10.94
N GLU A 300 -22.51 6.96 -9.77
CA GLU A 300 -22.28 8.14 -8.92
C GLU A 300 -20.81 8.33 -8.55
N TRP A 301 -20.12 7.25 -8.19
CA TRP A 301 -18.71 7.31 -7.87
C TRP A 301 -17.83 7.57 -9.08
N TRP A 302 -18.12 6.90 -10.22
CA TRP A 302 -17.39 7.15 -11.46
C TRP A 302 -17.62 8.55 -12.02
N GLU A 303 -18.83 9.14 -11.85
CA GLU A 303 -19.08 10.53 -12.24
C GLU A 303 -18.24 11.51 -11.44
N LYS A 304 -18.04 11.28 -10.13
CA LYS A 304 -17.13 12.08 -9.29
C LYS A 304 -15.68 12.02 -9.80
N ALA A 305 -15.20 10.82 -10.12
CA ALA A 305 -13.85 10.63 -10.68
C ALA A 305 -13.73 11.25 -12.09
N ALA A 306 -14.76 11.10 -12.93
CA ALA A 306 -14.81 11.67 -14.28
C ALA A 306 -14.82 13.21 -14.28
N ALA A 307 -15.47 13.83 -13.28
CA ALA A 307 -15.45 15.27 -13.07
C ALA A 307 -14.05 15.82 -12.78
N GLN A 308 -13.18 14.98 -12.25
CA GLN A 308 -11.76 15.28 -11.99
C GLN A 308 -10.84 14.91 -13.18
N GLY A 309 -11.40 14.53 -14.32
CA GLY A 309 -10.66 14.22 -15.55
C GLY A 309 -10.17 12.78 -15.66
N SER A 310 -10.71 11.85 -14.85
CA SER A 310 -10.37 10.43 -14.96
C SER A 310 -10.91 9.81 -16.25
N THR A 311 -10.04 9.49 -17.20
CA THR A 311 -10.41 8.80 -18.44
C THR A 311 -10.87 7.37 -18.19
N LEU A 312 -10.33 6.71 -17.15
CA LEU A 312 -10.79 5.38 -16.73
C LEU A 312 -12.25 5.42 -16.24
N ALA A 313 -12.61 6.45 -15.46
CA ALA A 313 -13.99 6.61 -15.01
C ALA A 313 -14.94 6.87 -16.20
N LEU A 314 -14.54 7.69 -17.15
CA LEU A 314 -15.29 7.94 -18.37
C LEU A 314 -15.48 6.66 -19.19
N ASN A 315 -14.46 5.84 -19.33
CA ASN A 315 -14.55 4.56 -20.00
C ASN A 315 -15.51 3.59 -19.28
N ASN A 316 -15.41 3.49 -17.94
CA ASN A 316 -16.29 2.67 -17.14
C ASN A 316 -17.76 3.10 -17.26
N LEU A 317 -18.03 4.42 -17.27
CA LEU A 317 -19.36 4.98 -17.52
C LEU A 317 -19.86 4.61 -18.93
N GLY A 318 -19.01 4.79 -19.96
CA GLY A 318 -19.36 4.38 -21.33
C GLY A 318 -19.72 2.90 -21.42
N HIS A 319 -18.96 2.04 -20.77
CA HIS A 319 -19.25 0.61 -20.73
C HIS A 319 -20.54 0.30 -19.97
N ALA A 320 -20.78 0.88 -18.81
CA ALA A 320 -21.98 0.63 -18.02
C ALA A 320 -23.26 0.97 -18.79
N TYR A 321 -23.24 2.04 -19.60
CA TYR A 321 -24.38 2.42 -20.43
C TYR A 321 -24.48 1.61 -21.73
N SER A 322 -23.37 1.10 -22.28
CA SER A 322 -23.39 0.29 -23.52
C SER A 322 -23.69 -1.18 -23.27
N SER A 323 -23.34 -1.74 -22.10
CA SER A 323 -23.58 -3.15 -21.76
C SER A 323 -25.01 -3.45 -21.30
N GLY A 324 -25.73 -2.44 -20.83
CA GLY A 324 -27.06 -2.60 -20.21
C GLY A 324 -26.98 -2.94 -18.70
N ASP A 325 -25.82 -2.84 -18.07
CA ASP A 325 -25.66 -3.04 -16.62
C ASP A 325 -26.54 -2.10 -15.77
N MET A 326 -26.93 -0.96 -16.36
CA MET A 326 -27.89 0.00 -15.79
C MET A 326 -29.36 -0.42 -15.97
N GLY A 327 -29.63 -1.64 -16.45
CA GLY A 327 -30.98 -2.17 -16.74
C GLY A 327 -31.40 -1.96 -18.19
N THR A 328 -30.93 -0.93 -18.88
CA THR A 328 -31.20 -0.67 -20.31
C THR A 328 -29.96 -0.13 -20.99
N VAL A 329 -29.74 -0.56 -22.23
CA VAL A 329 -28.65 -0.03 -23.07
C VAL A 329 -28.99 1.42 -23.46
N ASN A 330 -28.03 2.32 -23.26
CA ASN A 330 -28.11 3.72 -23.69
C ASN A 330 -26.86 4.09 -24.50
N THR A 331 -26.93 3.80 -25.78
CA THR A 331 -25.82 4.00 -26.73
C THR A 331 -25.40 5.47 -26.84
N GLU A 332 -26.35 6.40 -26.80
CA GLU A 332 -26.04 7.83 -26.94
C GLU A 332 -25.23 8.32 -25.71
N LYS A 333 -25.66 7.94 -24.52
CA LYS A 333 -24.95 8.29 -23.30
C LYS A 333 -23.55 7.60 -23.22
N ALA A 334 -23.45 6.36 -23.70
CA ALA A 334 -22.17 5.69 -23.83
C ALA A 334 -21.20 6.42 -24.76
N LYS A 335 -21.68 6.85 -25.95
CA LYS A 335 -20.90 7.66 -26.90
C LYS A 335 -20.42 8.98 -26.30
N GLU A 336 -21.27 9.67 -25.55
CA GLU A 336 -20.92 10.91 -24.87
C GLU A 336 -19.70 10.72 -23.93
N TYR A 337 -19.73 9.68 -23.08
CA TYR A 337 -18.62 9.42 -22.18
C TYR A 337 -17.35 9.00 -22.90
N PHE A 338 -17.44 8.13 -23.91
CA PHE A 338 -16.25 7.75 -24.68
C PHE A 338 -15.69 8.95 -25.45
N LYS A 339 -16.52 9.84 -26.01
CA LYS A 339 -16.08 11.06 -26.68
C LYS A 339 -15.31 11.97 -25.72
N ARG A 340 -15.82 12.21 -24.52
CA ARG A 340 -15.12 12.97 -23.48
C ARG A 340 -13.78 12.33 -23.10
N SER A 341 -13.72 10.99 -23.04
CA SER A 341 -12.48 10.26 -22.78
C SER A 341 -11.45 10.45 -23.91
N CYS A 342 -11.89 10.42 -25.19
CA CYS A 342 -11.06 10.72 -26.34
C CYS A 342 -10.51 12.16 -26.30
N GLU A 343 -11.36 13.14 -25.97
CA GLU A 343 -10.97 14.56 -25.84
C GLU A 343 -9.87 14.78 -24.77
N LEU A 344 -9.80 13.90 -23.78
CA LEU A 344 -8.74 13.84 -22.76
C LEU A 344 -7.54 12.98 -23.17
N GLY A 345 -7.47 12.52 -24.42
CA GLY A 345 -6.33 11.80 -24.98
C GLY A 345 -6.34 10.28 -24.75
N ASN A 346 -7.45 9.69 -24.37
CA ASN A 346 -7.53 8.24 -24.22
C ASN A 346 -7.78 7.54 -25.56
N GLU A 347 -6.74 6.88 -26.11
CA GLU A 347 -6.82 6.19 -27.41
C GLU A 347 -7.78 4.99 -27.42
N GLN A 348 -7.93 4.29 -26.31
CA GLN A 348 -8.83 3.13 -26.21
C GLN A 348 -10.30 3.56 -26.36
N ALA A 349 -10.67 4.73 -25.82
CA ALA A 349 -12.00 5.27 -25.96
C ALA A 349 -12.38 5.50 -27.44
N THR A 350 -11.40 5.80 -28.29
CA THR A 350 -11.61 5.95 -29.73
C THR A 350 -12.06 4.64 -30.37
N GLU A 351 -11.47 3.51 -30.00
CA GLU A 351 -11.89 2.19 -30.50
C GLU A 351 -13.32 1.86 -30.09
N PHE A 352 -13.68 2.14 -28.82
CA PHE A 352 -15.03 1.90 -28.33
C PHE A 352 -16.06 2.78 -29.03
N LEU A 353 -15.72 4.05 -29.24
CA LEU A 353 -16.60 4.98 -29.96
C LEU A 353 -16.81 4.51 -31.42
N MET A 354 -15.76 4.12 -32.14
CA MET A 354 -15.86 3.58 -33.50
C MET A 354 -16.74 2.31 -33.56
N LYS A 355 -16.63 1.42 -32.56
CA LYS A 355 -17.48 0.22 -32.49
C LYS A 355 -18.94 0.57 -32.32
N LEU A 356 -19.26 1.58 -31.49
CA LEU A 356 -20.64 2.04 -31.26
C LEU A 356 -21.24 2.81 -32.45
N GLU A 357 -20.38 3.41 -33.29
CA GLU A 357 -20.81 4.13 -34.51
C GLU A 357 -20.96 3.22 -35.73
N GLY A 358 -20.64 1.92 -35.59
CA GLY A 358 -20.78 0.94 -36.69
C GLY A 358 -19.66 1.02 -37.75
N ASN A 359 -18.60 1.76 -37.49
CA ASN A 359 -17.44 1.89 -38.38
C ASN A 359 -16.45 0.73 -38.17
N ASN A 360 -16.78 -0.47 -38.66
CA ASN A 360 -15.87 -1.62 -38.69
C ASN A 360 -14.89 -1.57 -39.88
N ASN A 361 -14.15 -0.49 -40.08
CA ASN A 361 -13.10 -0.47 -41.08
C ASN A 361 -11.72 -0.53 -40.40
N ASN A 362 -11.13 -1.74 -40.54
CA ASN A 362 -9.69 -2.08 -40.50
C ASN A 362 -8.74 -1.00 -39.98
N SER A 363 -8.20 -1.17 -38.81
CA SER A 363 -6.91 -0.58 -38.47
C SER A 363 -5.81 -1.63 -38.33
N SER A 364 -5.14 -1.89 -39.43
CA SER A 364 -3.77 -2.41 -39.43
C SER A 364 -2.82 -1.23 -39.13
N ASN A 365 -2.64 -0.91 -37.86
CA ASN A 365 -1.42 -0.25 -37.39
C ASN A 365 -1.30 -0.44 -35.87
N LYS A 366 -0.82 -1.65 -35.52
CA LYS A 366 -0.32 -1.92 -34.17
C LYS A 366 1.09 -1.36 -34.07
N LYS A 367 1.29 -0.26 -33.37
CA LYS A 367 2.53 0.04 -32.64
C LYS A 367 2.17 0.69 -31.30
N GLY A 368 2.26 -0.10 -30.28
CA GLY A 368 2.83 0.17 -29.00
C GLY A 368 2.17 1.22 -28.12
N CYS A 369 1.21 0.76 -27.31
CA CYS A 369 1.19 1.06 -25.87
C CYS A 369 0.17 0.08 -25.27
N MET A 370 0.62 -0.87 -24.47
CA MET A 370 -0.26 -1.71 -23.65
C MET A 370 -0.83 -0.84 -22.55
N GLY A 371 -1.92 -0.15 -22.86
CA GLY A 371 -2.83 0.45 -21.89
C GLY A 371 -3.87 -0.60 -21.51
N ILE A 372 -3.93 -0.93 -20.27
CA ILE A 372 -4.64 -2.07 -19.70
C ILE A 372 -6.15 -1.92 -19.87
N LEU A 373 -6.75 -2.83 -20.60
CA LEU A 373 -8.18 -3.10 -20.68
C LEU A 373 -8.64 -3.67 -19.32
N VAL A 374 -9.04 -2.81 -18.38
CA VAL A 374 -9.47 -3.27 -17.05
C VAL A 374 -10.74 -4.13 -17.13
N ILE A 375 -11.69 -3.83 -18.01
CA ILE A 375 -12.96 -4.58 -18.08
C ILE A 375 -12.88 -5.90 -18.87
N PRO A 376 -12.28 -6.00 -20.06
CA PRO A 376 -12.17 -7.29 -20.76
C PRO A 376 -11.22 -8.28 -20.07
N ILE A 377 -10.15 -7.82 -19.42
CA ILE A 377 -9.23 -8.69 -18.70
C ILE A 377 -9.90 -9.18 -17.40
N ILE A 378 -10.60 -8.32 -16.67
CA ILE A 378 -11.35 -8.72 -15.47
C ILE A 378 -12.47 -9.70 -15.83
N LEU A 379 -13.23 -9.49 -16.91
CA LEU A 379 -14.24 -10.46 -17.36
C LEU A 379 -13.60 -11.78 -17.80
N SER A 380 -12.46 -11.76 -18.47
CA SER A 380 -11.70 -12.97 -18.86
C SER A 380 -11.15 -13.73 -17.64
N ILE A 381 -10.61 -13.01 -16.66
CA ILE A 381 -10.11 -13.58 -15.40
C ILE A 381 -11.26 -14.09 -14.54
N ILE A 382 -12.37 -13.34 -14.45
CA ILE A 382 -13.57 -13.79 -13.72
C ILE A 382 -14.21 -15.03 -14.40
N LEU A 383 -14.28 -15.08 -15.74
CA LEU A 383 -14.76 -16.27 -16.45
C LEU A 383 -13.80 -17.48 -16.30
N SER A 384 -12.48 -17.26 -16.28
CA SER A 384 -11.51 -18.34 -16.04
C SER A 384 -11.46 -18.80 -14.58
N CYS A 385 -11.95 -17.99 -13.63
CA CYS A 385 -12.09 -18.37 -12.23
C CYS A 385 -13.47 -18.95 -11.87
N LEU A 386 -14.45 -18.89 -12.79
CA LEU A 386 -15.80 -19.45 -12.65
C LEU A 386 -16.00 -20.76 -13.41
N LEU A 387 -15.08 -21.16 -14.27
CA LEU A 387 -14.99 -22.46 -14.93
C LEU A 387 -13.90 -23.32 -14.28
#